data_47ac3deb1e63cd142b0a7a08986af2a2
#
_entry.id   47ac3deb1e63cd142b0a7a08986af2a2
#
_cell.length_a   1.000
_cell.length_b   1.000
_cell.length_c   1.000
_cell.angle_alpha   90.00
_cell.angle_beta   90.00
_cell.angle_gamma   90.00
#
_symmetry.space_group_name_H-M   'P 1'
#
loop_
_entity.id
_entity.type
_entity.pdbx_description
1 polymer ?
#
loop_
_entity_poly.entity_id
_entity_poly.type
_entity_poly.pdbx_seq_one_letter_code
_entity_poly.pdbx_strand_id
1 'polypeptide(L)'
;MDSAIVHPAISIPFLFILLTFLSHGIIASAFLGINYGRIADNLPPPEKAVSLVQSIGASKVKIFDVEPSVITAFANTNIELIVGLGNQYLQQMRNPDAARTWVTNNIQPYLPATKISGIDVGNEVLTLSDSVLRISLFPAMQNVYQALVELGLEKQVIVTTTHALNILENSYPPSSGSFRQDLMGEIDSIVKFHKQTGSPFLINAYPFFVYKENPKETSLDFVLFRPSQGFADPSTNLHYDNMLLAQVDAVYNALASLDAKELAVHISETGWPSKGDNNEDGATPEFAEEYNTKLMKLVSERKGTPMRPESELNAYIFALFNEDLKPGPTSERNFGLFKPDGSPAYALQLTQPSGKDYGIGTNLTGSGMDLGFFFPTSFSPPESIFRSLL
;
A
#
# COMPACT_ATOMS: atom_id res chain seq x y z
N MET A 1 91.83 -8.16 0.33
CA MET A 1 90.96 -9.09 1.15
C MET A 1 89.75 -8.28 1.54
N ASP A 2 88.80 -8.19 0.65
CA ASP A 2 87.57 -7.40 0.87
C ASP A 2 86.41 -8.39 1.12
N SER A 3 85.90 -8.36 2.32
CA SER A 3 84.73 -9.15 2.74
C SER A 3 83.47 -8.34 2.43
N ALA A 4 82.73 -8.82 1.43
CA ALA A 4 81.42 -8.28 1.09
C ALA A 4 80.34 -8.77 2.09
N ILE A 5 79.70 -7.82 2.76
CA ILE A 5 78.53 -8.07 3.64
C ILE A 5 77.29 -8.16 2.77
N VAL A 6 76.69 -9.34 2.72
CA VAL A 6 75.40 -9.59 2.05
C VAL A 6 74.28 -9.30 3.05
N HIS A 7 73.46 -8.31 2.76
CA HIS A 7 72.22 -8.05 3.49
C HIS A 7 71.10 -8.91 2.94
N PRO A 8 70.30 -9.61 3.77
CA PRO A 8 69.13 -10.35 3.29
C PRO A 8 67.98 -9.37 3.06
N ALA A 9 67.42 -9.42 1.83
CA ALA A 9 66.20 -8.73 1.49
C ALA A 9 64.99 -9.34 2.22
N ILE A 10 64.35 -8.56 3.04
CA ILE A 10 63.07 -8.92 3.69
C ILE A 10 61.97 -8.72 2.68
N SER A 11 61.43 -9.80 2.15
CA SER A 11 60.24 -9.83 1.29
C SER A 11 59.01 -9.73 2.17
N ILE A 12 58.30 -8.57 2.11
CA ILE A 12 57.02 -8.37 2.75
C ILE A 12 55.93 -8.94 1.86
N PRO A 13 55.18 -9.98 2.28
CA PRO A 13 54.06 -10.46 1.48
C PRO A 13 52.95 -9.40 1.45
N PHE A 14 52.58 -8.90 0.28
CA PHE A 14 51.42 -8.10 0.05
C PHE A 14 50.15 -8.93 0.38
N LEU A 15 49.59 -8.69 1.55
CA LEU A 15 48.31 -9.21 1.96
C LEU A 15 47.23 -8.43 1.21
N PHE A 16 46.73 -8.98 0.09
CA PHE A 16 45.52 -8.49 -0.57
C PHE A 16 44.34 -8.75 0.35
N ILE A 17 43.92 -7.72 1.12
CA ILE A 17 42.64 -7.73 1.80
C ILE A 17 41.59 -7.49 0.72
N LEU A 18 40.97 -8.56 0.25
CA LEU A 18 39.78 -8.53 -0.59
C LEU A 18 38.61 -8.05 0.29
N LEU A 19 38.39 -6.74 0.34
CA LEU A 19 37.17 -6.16 0.90
C LEU A 19 36.03 -6.52 -0.02
N THR A 20 35.41 -7.67 0.21
CA THR A 20 34.07 -7.97 -0.31
C THR A 20 33.11 -7.00 0.37
N PHE A 21 32.74 -5.94 -0.32
CA PHE A 21 31.55 -5.19 0.00
C PHE A 21 30.35 -6.13 -0.19
N LEU A 22 29.99 -6.82 0.88
CA LEU A 22 28.65 -7.37 1.02
C LEU A 22 27.72 -6.16 1.04
N SER A 23 27.19 -5.79 -0.10
CA SER A 23 25.99 -4.98 -0.18
C SER A 23 24.90 -5.81 0.51
N HIS A 24 24.75 -5.62 1.81
CA HIS A 24 23.55 -6.03 2.52
C HIS A 24 22.44 -5.15 1.95
N GLY A 25 21.84 -5.57 0.84
CA GLY A 25 20.52 -5.11 0.52
C GLY A 25 19.68 -5.35 1.76
N ILE A 26 19.15 -4.28 2.36
CA ILE A 26 18.15 -4.40 3.42
C ILE A 26 17.01 -5.19 2.77
N ILE A 27 16.96 -6.50 3.05
CA ILE A 27 15.81 -7.32 2.67
C ILE A 27 14.68 -6.73 3.52
N ALA A 28 13.84 -5.90 2.90
CA ALA A 28 12.67 -5.37 3.54
C ALA A 28 11.81 -6.57 3.96
N SER A 29 11.69 -6.78 5.26
CA SER A 29 10.87 -7.86 5.82
C SER A 29 9.42 -7.62 5.42
N ALA A 30 8.67 -8.70 5.12
CA ALA A 30 7.23 -8.65 4.90
C ALA A 30 6.55 -7.83 5.99
N PHE A 31 5.64 -6.98 5.61
CA PHE A 31 4.84 -6.23 6.56
C PHE A 31 3.36 -6.36 6.26
N LEU A 32 2.58 -6.43 7.32
CA LEU A 32 1.15 -6.18 7.30
C LEU A 32 0.93 -4.71 7.63
N GLY A 33 0.30 -4.00 6.72
CA GLY A 33 -0.17 -2.63 6.91
C GLY A 33 -1.69 -2.56 6.95
N ILE A 34 -2.21 -1.40 7.33
CA ILE A 34 -3.64 -1.10 7.34
C ILE A 34 -3.89 0.31 6.83
N ASN A 35 -4.94 0.48 6.04
CA ASN A 35 -5.40 1.80 5.63
C ASN A 35 -6.32 2.40 6.71
N TYR A 36 -6.03 3.62 7.12
CA TYR A 36 -6.86 4.37 8.04
C TYR A 36 -7.52 5.53 7.30
N GLY A 37 -8.64 5.23 6.64
CA GLY A 37 -9.53 6.22 6.03
C GLY A 37 -10.35 6.96 7.07
N ARG A 38 -10.79 8.20 6.73
CA ARG A 38 -11.48 9.08 7.65
C ARG A 38 -12.66 9.82 7.01
N ILE A 39 -13.25 9.24 5.96
CA ILE A 39 -14.47 9.80 5.35
C ILE A 39 -15.69 9.35 6.20
N ALA A 40 -15.74 9.87 7.40
CA ALA A 40 -16.75 9.53 8.41
C ALA A 40 -16.84 10.65 9.45
N ASP A 41 -17.99 10.75 10.13
CA ASP A 41 -18.22 11.73 11.21
C ASP A 41 -18.35 11.06 12.61
N ASN A 42 -18.24 9.74 12.66
CA ASN A 42 -18.50 8.93 13.84
C ASN A 42 -17.29 8.10 14.31
N LEU A 43 -16.08 8.38 13.80
CA LEU A 43 -14.87 7.64 14.15
C LEU A 43 -14.42 7.90 15.60
N PRO A 44 -13.79 6.92 16.25
CA PRO A 44 -13.24 7.11 17.57
C PRO A 44 -12.01 8.03 17.54
N PRO A 45 -11.56 8.55 18.71
CA PRO A 45 -10.32 9.29 18.80
C PRO A 45 -9.12 8.50 18.24
N PRO A 46 -8.11 9.18 17.64
CA PRO A 46 -6.97 8.53 17.01
C PRO A 46 -6.19 7.57 17.93
N GLU A 47 -6.14 7.81 19.22
CA GLU A 47 -5.48 6.93 20.21
C GLU A 47 -6.15 5.55 20.27
N LYS A 48 -7.46 5.49 20.05
CA LYS A 48 -8.18 4.22 19.94
C LYS A 48 -7.79 3.49 18.65
N ALA A 49 -7.62 4.21 17.55
CA ALA A 49 -7.14 3.65 16.30
C ALA A 49 -5.75 3.02 16.48
N VAL A 50 -4.82 3.70 17.16
CA VAL A 50 -3.48 3.13 17.49
C VAL A 50 -3.60 1.79 18.22
N SER A 51 -4.45 1.72 19.25
CA SER A 51 -4.66 0.48 20.01
C SER A 51 -5.21 -0.65 19.13
N LEU A 52 -6.12 -0.34 18.21
CA LEU A 52 -6.68 -1.33 17.28
C LEU A 52 -5.66 -1.79 16.24
N VAL A 53 -4.86 -0.88 15.70
CA VAL A 53 -3.73 -1.23 14.79
C VAL A 53 -2.75 -2.18 15.48
N GLN A 54 -2.41 -1.91 16.73
CA GLN A 54 -1.55 -2.81 17.52
C GLN A 54 -2.19 -4.17 17.76
N SER A 55 -3.50 -4.21 18.00
CA SER A 55 -4.23 -5.46 18.26
C SER A 55 -4.28 -6.42 17.07
N ILE A 56 -4.21 -5.91 15.84
CA ILE A 56 -4.15 -6.72 14.61
C ILE A 56 -2.70 -7.04 14.19
N GLY A 57 -1.70 -6.56 14.94
CA GLY A 57 -0.29 -6.79 14.62
C GLY A 57 0.22 -6.05 13.38
N ALA A 58 -0.50 -5.02 12.91
CA ALA A 58 -0.03 -4.21 11.79
C ALA A 58 1.16 -3.34 12.21
N SER A 59 2.21 -3.34 11.39
CA SER A 59 3.43 -2.57 11.63
C SER A 59 3.47 -1.26 10.85
N LYS A 60 2.57 -1.09 9.89
CA LYS A 60 2.47 0.12 9.06
C LYS A 60 1.02 0.58 8.93
N VAL A 61 0.85 1.89 8.82
CA VAL A 61 -0.45 2.52 8.57
C VAL A 61 -0.30 3.45 7.37
N LYS A 62 -1.25 3.40 6.46
CA LYS A 62 -1.39 4.39 5.39
C LYS A 62 -2.61 5.26 5.71
N ILE A 63 -2.40 6.58 5.78
CA ILE A 63 -3.45 7.58 5.90
C ILE A 63 -3.51 8.41 4.62
N PHE A 64 -4.69 8.94 4.29
CA PHE A 64 -4.93 9.62 3.02
C PHE A 64 -4.77 11.14 3.08
N ASP A 65 -4.37 11.63 4.23
CA ASP A 65 -4.16 13.06 4.52
C ASP A 65 -2.97 13.25 5.49
N VAL A 66 -2.84 14.46 6.03
CA VAL A 66 -1.83 14.84 7.03
C VAL A 66 -2.49 15.39 8.30
N GLU A 67 -3.55 14.75 8.76
CA GLU A 67 -4.27 15.18 9.96
C GLU A 67 -3.37 15.19 11.20
N PRO A 68 -3.13 16.35 11.82
CA PRO A 68 -2.18 16.48 12.93
C PRO A 68 -2.50 15.59 14.13
N SER A 69 -3.78 15.44 14.48
CA SER A 69 -4.21 14.63 15.61
C SER A 69 -3.88 13.14 15.39
N VAL A 70 -4.08 12.66 14.15
CA VAL A 70 -3.74 11.26 13.79
C VAL A 70 -2.23 11.07 13.82
N ILE A 71 -1.46 11.92 13.14
CA ILE A 71 0.00 11.80 13.09
C ILE A 71 0.60 11.82 14.50
N THR A 72 0.10 12.70 15.37
CA THR A 72 0.57 12.82 16.75
C THR A 72 0.22 11.60 17.59
N ALA A 73 -0.95 10.98 17.38
CA ALA A 73 -1.34 9.78 18.13
C ALA A 73 -0.40 8.60 17.88
N PHE A 74 0.24 8.51 16.72
CA PHE A 74 1.24 7.48 16.40
C PHE A 74 2.66 7.82 16.90
N ALA A 75 2.86 8.97 17.56
CA ALA A 75 4.17 9.34 18.09
C ALA A 75 4.66 8.32 19.12
N ASN A 76 5.97 7.99 19.04
CA ASN A 76 6.64 7.03 19.93
C ASN A 76 6.04 5.61 19.91
N THR A 77 5.22 5.29 18.93
CA THR A 77 4.87 3.91 18.58
C THR A 77 5.92 3.33 17.63
N ASN A 78 6.01 2.02 17.52
CA ASN A 78 6.87 1.41 16.50
C ASN A 78 6.18 1.26 15.14
N ILE A 79 5.00 1.87 14.96
CA ILE A 79 4.22 1.83 13.74
C ILE A 79 4.73 2.89 12.77
N GLU A 80 5.00 2.50 11.54
CA GLU A 80 5.39 3.41 10.47
C GLU A 80 4.17 3.97 9.75
N LEU A 81 4.20 5.27 9.43
CA LEU A 81 3.15 5.95 8.68
C LEU A 81 3.59 6.24 7.25
N ILE A 82 2.71 5.93 6.28
CA ILE A 82 2.67 6.59 4.98
C ILE A 82 1.54 7.60 5.04
N VAL A 83 1.85 8.87 4.78
CA VAL A 83 0.87 9.95 4.79
C VAL A 83 0.49 10.36 3.38
N GLY A 84 -0.78 10.72 3.16
CA GLY A 84 -1.31 11.10 1.86
C GLY A 84 -1.15 12.60 1.56
N LEU A 85 -0.65 12.93 0.38
CA LEU A 85 -0.83 14.24 -0.23
C LEU A 85 -2.01 14.15 -1.20
N GLY A 86 -3.16 14.67 -0.80
CA GLY A 86 -4.41 14.50 -1.53
C GLY A 86 -4.39 15.06 -2.97
N ASN A 87 -5.19 14.47 -3.85
CA ASN A 87 -5.27 14.82 -5.28
C ASN A 87 -5.50 16.31 -5.52
N GLN A 88 -6.27 16.97 -4.66
CA GLN A 88 -6.59 18.40 -4.75
C GLN A 88 -5.35 19.32 -4.64
N TYR A 89 -4.25 18.84 -4.11
CA TYR A 89 -3.02 19.63 -3.94
C TYR A 89 -2.02 19.42 -5.08
N LEU A 90 -2.19 18.45 -5.96
CA LEU A 90 -1.22 18.09 -6.99
C LEU A 90 -0.84 19.26 -7.89
N GLN A 91 -1.83 20.04 -8.32
CA GLN A 91 -1.57 21.23 -9.17
C GLN A 91 -0.73 22.29 -8.43
N GLN A 92 -0.97 22.50 -7.14
CA GLN A 92 -0.19 23.41 -6.31
C GLN A 92 1.25 22.90 -6.12
N MET A 93 1.44 21.60 -5.96
CA MET A 93 2.76 20.98 -5.75
C MET A 93 3.65 21.02 -7.01
N ARG A 94 3.14 21.44 -8.17
CA ARG A 94 3.98 21.76 -9.33
C ARG A 94 4.90 22.95 -9.08
N ASN A 95 4.64 23.76 -8.05
CA ASN A 95 5.52 24.82 -7.59
C ASN A 95 6.48 24.27 -6.52
N PRO A 96 7.82 24.34 -6.72
CA PRO A 96 8.80 23.83 -5.74
C PRO A 96 8.70 24.47 -4.36
N ASP A 97 8.44 25.79 -4.27
CA ASP A 97 8.32 26.50 -2.99
C ASP A 97 7.06 26.04 -2.22
N ALA A 98 5.98 25.76 -2.94
CA ALA A 98 4.76 25.21 -2.34
C ALA A 98 4.98 23.79 -1.80
N ALA A 99 5.70 22.94 -2.57
CA ALA A 99 6.06 21.60 -2.13
C ALA A 99 6.97 21.62 -0.90
N ARG A 100 7.98 22.50 -0.90
CA ARG A 100 8.86 22.71 0.26
C ARG A 100 8.09 23.16 1.50
N THR A 101 7.20 24.14 1.34
CA THR A 101 6.35 24.64 2.43
C THR A 101 5.45 23.52 2.96
N TRP A 102 4.89 22.72 2.08
CA TRP A 102 4.03 21.59 2.47
C TRP A 102 4.80 20.56 3.30
N VAL A 103 5.99 20.14 2.87
CA VAL A 103 6.84 19.19 3.62
C VAL A 103 7.26 19.78 4.96
N THR A 104 7.69 21.05 4.98
CA THR A 104 8.08 21.74 6.22
C THR A 104 6.97 21.81 7.24
N ASN A 105 5.72 22.01 6.81
CA ASN A 105 4.59 22.19 7.71
C ASN A 105 3.93 20.88 8.13
N ASN A 106 3.94 19.85 7.28
CA ASN A 106 3.13 18.65 7.45
C ASN A 106 3.95 17.38 7.77
N ILE A 107 5.28 17.40 7.56
CA ILE A 107 6.14 16.23 7.78
C ILE A 107 7.18 16.53 8.87
N GLN A 108 7.97 17.56 8.65
CA GLN A 108 9.12 17.89 9.51
C GLN A 108 8.77 18.05 11.01
N PRO A 109 7.64 18.67 11.40
CA PRO A 109 7.32 18.90 12.82
C PRO A 109 7.06 17.62 13.62
N TYR A 110 6.72 16.52 12.95
CA TYR A 110 6.39 15.26 13.61
C TYR A 110 7.57 14.31 13.74
N LEU A 111 8.65 14.57 13.00
CA LEU A 111 9.86 13.76 13.04
C LEU A 111 10.78 14.17 14.21
N PRO A 112 11.47 13.24 14.86
CA PRO A 112 11.43 11.79 14.67
C PRO A 112 10.38 11.08 15.55
N ALA A 113 9.53 11.84 16.30
CA ALA A 113 8.59 11.26 17.26
C ALA A 113 7.59 10.31 16.59
N THR A 114 7.07 10.70 15.44
CA THR A 114 6.26 9.82 14.59
C THR A 114 7.12 9.28 13.46
N LYS A 115 7.10 7.97 13.25
CA LYS A 115 7.85 7.32 12.17
C LYS A 115 7.12 7.51 10.83
N ILE A 116 7.20 8.70 10.25
CA ILE A 116 6.71 8.92 8.87
C ILE A 116 7.76 8.33 7.94
N SER A 117 7.43 7.22 7.27
CA SER A 117 8.31 6.50 6.35
C SER A 117 8.07 6.82 4.88
N GLY A 118 6.94 7.47 4.54
CA GLY A 118 6.65 7.82 3.16
C GLY A 118 5.54 8.85 3.00
N ILE A 119 5.55 9.47 1.82
CA ILE A 119 4.51 10.36 1.32
C ILE A 119 3.92 9.71 0.07
N ASP A 120 2.62 9.39 0.11
CA ASP A 120 1.84 8.93 -1.04
C ASP A 120 1.25 10.15 -1.75
N VAL A 121 1.82 10.51 -2.90
CA VAL A 121 1.47 11.71 -3.65
C VAL A 121 0.35 11.41 -4.62
N GLY A 122 -0.87 11.79 -4.26
CA GLY A 122 -2.08 11.45 -4.98
C GLY A 122 -2.48 9.97 -4.82
N ASN A 123 -3.75 9.68 -5.05
CA ASN A 123 -4.31 8.32 -5.04
C ASN A 123 -5.08 8.08 -6.33
N GLU A 124 -4.71 7.02 -7.07
CA GLU A 124 -5.35 6.54 -8.31
C GLU A 124 -5.48 7.61 -9.43
N VAL A 125 -4.58 8.59 -9.43
CA VAL A 125 -4.67 9.81 -10.25
C VAL A 125 -4.71 9.51 -11.75
N LEU A 126 -3.93 8.52 -12.21
CA LEU A 126 -3.80 8.23 -13.65
C LEU A 126 -5.08 7.74 -14.30
N THR A 127 -6.00 7.20 -13.51
CA THR A 127 -7.28 6.66 -14.00
C THR A 127 -8.45 7.63 -13.85
N LEU A 128 -8.20 8.82 -13.29
CA LEU A 128 -9.20 9.88 -13.23
C LEU A 128 -9.42 10.51 -14.61
N SER A 129 -10.63 11.02 -14.81
CA SER A 129 -10.98 11.78 -16.03
C SER A 129 -10.33 13.16 -16.09
N ASP A 130 -9.85 13.69 -14.97
CA ASP A 130 -9.21 15.00 -14.88
C ASP A 130 -7.77 14.96 -15.40
N SER A 131 -7.58 15.43 -16.62
CA SER A 131 -6.27 15.49 -17.27
C SER A 131 -5.28 16.43 -16.58
N VAL A 132 -5.76 17.48 -15.88
CA VAL A 132 -4.89 18.42 -15.16
C VAL A 132 -4.27 17.75 -13.95
N LEU A 133 -5.03 16.92 -13.25
CA LEU A 133 -4.50 16.12 -12.14
C LEU A 133 -3.45 15.11 -12.66
N ARG A 134 -3.75 14.40 -13.75
CA ARG A 134 -2.82 13.42 -14.34
C ARG A 134 -1.47 14.04 -14.69
N ILE A 135 -1.45 15.13 -15.44
CA ILE A 135 -0.19 15.81 -15.84
C ILE A 135 0.51 16.53 -14.67
N SER A 136 -0.18 16.71 -13.54
CA SER A 136 0.39 17.33 -12.35
C SER A 136 1.05 16.32 -11.40
N LEU A 137 0.72 15.04 -11.52
CA LEU A 137 1.17 14.00 -10.60
C LEU A 137 2.70 13.89 -10.55
N PHE A 138 3.34 13.64 -11.69
CA PHE A 138 4.77 13.43 -11.73
C PHE A 138 5.58 14.69 -11.32
N PRO A 139 5.27 15.90 -11.81
CA PRO A 139 5.90 17.13 -11.31
C PRO A 139 5.73 17.34 -9.80
N ALA A 140 4.56 16.99 -9.25
CA ALA A 140 4.33 17.06 -7.79
C ALA A 140 5.24 16.09 -7.03
N MET A 141 5.35 14.84 -7.48
CA MET A 141 6.26 13.84 -6.88
C MET A 141 7.71 14.34 -6.89
N GLN A 142 8.18 14.87 -8.01
CA GLN A 142 9.54 15.39 -8.12
C GLN A 142 9.81 16.54 -7.15
N ASN A 143 8.90 17.51 -7.06
CA ASN A 143 9.08 18.67 -6.19
C ASN A 143 8.98 18.30 -4.70
N VAL A 144 8.09 17.37 -4.32
CA VAL A 144 8.02 16.83 -2.95
C VAL A 144 9.30 16.09 -2.59
N TYR A 145 9.83 15.28 -3.50
CA TYR A 145 11.12 14.60 -3.30
C TYR A 145 12.27 15.59 -3.17
N GLN A 146 12.34 16.60 -4.05
CA GLN A 146 13.36 17.64 -3.98
C GLN A 146 13.29 18.42 -2.66
N ALA A 147 12.08 18.70 -2.16
CA ALA A 147 11.91 19.33 -0.85
C ALA A 147 12.46 18.45 0.29
N LEU A 148 12.26 17.12 0.23
CA LEU A 148 12.86 16.20 1.20
C LEU A 148 14.40 16.22 1.12
N VAL A 149 14.97 16.24 -0.09
CA VAL A 149 16.44 16.36 -0.29
C VAL A 149 17.00 17.65 0.32
N GLU A 150 16.34 18.77 0.08
CA GLU A 150 16.76 20.09 0.63
C GLU A 150 16.67 20.16 2.16
N LEU A 151 15.77 19.37 2.75
CA LEU A 151 15.59 19.26 4.20
C LEU A 151 16.42 18.12 4.82
N GLY A 152 17.13 17.32 4.02
CA GLY A 152 17.92 16.17 4.49
C GLY A 152 17.07 15.01 5.00
N LEU A 153 15.82 14.85 4.49
CA LEU A 153 14.84 13.85 4.91
C LEU A 153 14.67 12.70 3.92
N GLU A 154 15.29 12.76 2.73
CA GLU A 154 15.11 11.82 1.61
C GLU A 154 15.52 10.38 1.93
N LYS A 155 16.37 10.18 2.94
CA LYS A 155 16.77 8.84 3.40
C LYS A 155 15.80 8.23 4.41
N GLN A 156 14.96 9.06 5.02
CA GLN A 156 13.99 8.65 6.03
C GLN A 156 12.59 8.53 5.46
N VAL A 157 12.22 9.43 4.54
CA VAL A 157 10.87 9.55 3.99
C VAL A 157 10.92 9.34 2.48
N ILE A 158 10.32 8.24 2.00
CA ILE A 158 10.20 7.98 0.57
C ILE A 158 9.06 8.79 -0.05
N VAL A 159 9.12 9.00 -1.37
CA VAL A 159 7.99 9.52 -2.14
C VAL A 159 7.51 8.45 -3.10
N THR A 160 6.21 8.18 -3.08
CA THR A 160 5.55 7.22 -3.95
C THR A 160 4.19 7.74 -4.40
N THR A 161 3.49 6.99 -5.23
CA THR A 161 2.09 7.24 -5.61
C THR A 161 1.36 5.93 -5.77
N THR A 162 0.08 5.92 -5.38
CA THR A 162 -0.79 4.74 -5.46
C THR A 162 -1.54 4.72 -6.78
N HIS A 163 -1.56 3.56 -7.42
CA HIS A 163 -2.28 3.31 -8.67
C HIS A 163 -3.42 2.32 -8.49
N ALA A 164 -4.53 2.53 -9.21
CA ALA A 164 -5.55 1.51 -9.38
C ALA A 164 -5.09 0.45 -10.40
N LEU A 165 -5.57 -0.78 -10.28
CA LEU A 165 -5.15 -1.87 -11.17
C LEU A 165 -5.51 -1.63 -12.64
N ASN A 166 -6.53 -0.83 -12.93
CA ASN A 166 -6.97 -0.46 -14.28
C ASN A 166 -6.03 0.52 -15.02
N ILE A 167 -4.82 0.79 -14.48
CA ILE A 167 -3.70 1.31 -15.27
C ILE A 167 -3.16 0.25 -16.24
N LEU A 168 -3.48 -1.03 -16.01
CA LEU A 168 -3.15 -2.10 -16.94
C LEU A 168 -4.15 -2.17 -18.08
N GLU A 169 -3.65 -2.36 -19.30
CA GLU A 169 -4.43 -2.71 -20.48
C GLU A 169 -4.81 -4.18 -20.43
N ASN A 170 -3.84 -5.04 -20.08
CA ASN A 170 -4.03 -6.46 -19.89
C ASN A 170 -3.53 -6.88 -18.52
N SER A 171 -4.29 -7.74 -17.85
CA SER A 171 -3.91 -8.33 -16.56
C SER A 171 -4.07 -9.85 -16.52
N TYR A 172 -4.61 -10.44 -17.58
CA TYR A 172 -4.82 -11.88 -17.69
C TYR A 172 -4.45 -12.42 -19.09
N PRO A 173 -3.70 -13.54 -19.17
CA PRO A 173 -2.96 -14.14 -18.06
C PRO A 173 -1.89 -13.19 -17.51
N PRO A 174 -1.34 -13.40 -16.29
CA PRO A 174 -0.36 -12.49 -15.71
C PRO A 174 0.85 -12.19 -16.60
N SER A 175 1.31 -13.16 -17.39
CA SER A 175 2.40 -12.97 -18.36
C SER A 175 2.11 -12.00 -19.49
N SER A 176 0.82 -11.66 -19.73
CA SER A 176 0.41 -10.64 -20.71
C SER A 176 0.26 -9.25 -20.09
N GLY A 177 0.57 -9.11 -18.80
CA GLY A 177 0.46 -7.84 -18.06
C GLY A 177 1.15 -6.69 -18.80
N SER A 178 0.39 -5.64 -19.10
CA SER A 178 0.88 -4.47 -19.85
C SER A 178 0.14 -3.21 -19.42
N PHE A 179 0.86 -2.09 -19.42
CA PHE A 179 0.25 -0.80 -19.11
C PHE A 179 -0.57 -0.27 -20.29
N ARG A 180 -1.58 0.52 -19.99
CA ARG A 180 -2.40 1.23 -20.97
C ARG A 180 -1.54 2.20 -21.78
N GLN A 181 -1.71 2.19 -23.09
CA GLN A 181 -0.92 3.01 -24.01
C GLN A 181 -1.14 4.52 -23.81
N ASP A 182 -2.36 4.93 -23.43
CA ASP A 182 -2.70 6.33 -23.17
C ASP A 182 -2.08 6.89 -21.88
N LEU A 183 -1.50 6.04 -21.03
CA LEU A 183 -0.85 6.40 -19.77
C LEU A 183 0.66 6.23 -19.80
N MET A 184 1.22 5.74 -20.91
CA MET A 184 2.64 5.36 -20.98
C MET A 184 3.60 6.52 -20.68
N GLY A 185 3.26 7.75 -21.03
CA GLY A 185 4.12 8.93 -20.79
C GLY A 185 4.32 9.19 -19.29
N GLU A 186 3.23 9.16 -18.54
CA GLU A 186 3.24 9.36 -17.09
C GLU A 186 3.85 8.17 -16.36
N ILE A 187 3.44 6.95 -16.74
CA ILE A 187 3.92 5.71 -16.13
C ILE A 187 5.44 5.55 -16.30
N ASP A 188 5.98 5.76 -17.49
CA ASP A 188 7.42 5.66 -17.75
C ASP A 188 8.21 6.63 -16.88
N SER A 189 7.71 7.86 -16.74
CA SER A 189 8.31 8.89 -15.89
C SER A 189 8.30 8.49 -14.40
N ILE A 190 7.19 7.98 -13.92
CA ILE A 190 7.00 7.51 -12.54
C ILE A 190 7.88 6.27 -12.26
N VAL A 191 7.92 5.30 -13.17
CA VAL A 191 8.76 4.10 -13.04
C VAL A 191 10.24 4.46 -12.99
N LYS A 192 10.71 5.39 -13.84
CA LYS A 192 12.08 5.90 -13.79
C LYS A 192 12.40 6.57 -12.46
N PHE A 193 11.46 7.34 -11.92
CA PHE A 193 11.60 7.97 -10.62
C PHE A 193 11.74 6.91 -9.50
N HIS A 194 10.90 5.89 -9.48
CA HIS A 194 10.99 4.81 -8.51
C HIS A 194 12.32 4.04 -8.61
N LYS A 195 12.81 3.78 -9.84
CA LYS A 195 14.14 3.17 -10.05
C LYS A 195 15.26 4.03 -9.47
N GLN A 196 15.17 5.35 -9.57
CA GLN A 196 16.20 6.29 -9.09
C GLN A 196 16.16 6.45 -7.57
N THR A 197 14.98 6.49 -6.96
CA THR A 197 14.79 6.76 -5.53
C THR A 197 14.72 5.50 -4.67
N GLY A 198 14.52 4.33 -5.30
CA GLY A 198 14.33 3.06 -4.60
C GLY A 198 12.96 2.93 -3.91
N SER A 199 12.01 3.84 -4.18
CA SER A 199 10.67 3.76 -3.63
C SER A 199 9.84 2.68 -4.33
N PRO A 200 8.95 1.96 -3.64
CA PRO A 200 8.15 0.90 -4.22
C PRO A 200 7.05 1.45 -5.14
N PHE A 201 6.61 0.62 -6.08
CA PHE A 201 5.42 0.84 -6.89
C PHE A 201 4.19 0.39 -6.10
N LEU A 202 3.24 1.29 -5.83
CA LEU A 202 2.05 0.99 -5.06
C LEU A 202 0.86 0.69 -5.96
N ILE A 203 0.15 -0.42 -5.68
CA ILE A 203 -1.01 -0.86 -6.46
C ILE A 203 -2.20 -1.18 -5.55
N ASN A 204 -3.39 -0.70 -5.89
CA ASN A 204 -4.64 -1.13 -5.29
C ASN A 204 -5.16 -2.33 -6.08
N ALA A 205 -5.37 -3.45 -5.40
CA ALA A 205 -5.80 -4.69 -6.01
C ALA A 205 -6.94 -5.33 -5.22
N TYR A 206 -8.13 -5.39 -5.81
CA TYR A 206 -9.35 -5.85 -5.15
C TYR A 206 -10.00 -7.01 -5.92
N PRO A 207 -9.72 -8.27 -5.57
CA PRO A 207 -10.45 -9.42 -6.10
C PRO A 207 -11.97 -9.33 -5.92
N PHE A 208 -12.43 -8.61 -4.88
CA PHE A 208 -13.86 -8.36 -4.65
C PHE A 208 -14.56 -7.72 -5.85
N PHE A 209 -13.97 -6.67 -6.44
CA PHE A 209 -14.64 -5.98 -7.54
C PHE A 209 -14.74 -6.85 -8.80
N VAL A 210 -13.76 -7.70 -9.06
CA VAL A 210 -13.81 -8.67 -10.17
C VAL A 210 -14.92 -9.70 -9.93
N TYR A 211 -15.01 -10.24 -8.71
CA TYR A 211 -16.07 -11.17 -8.34
C TYR A 211 -17.46 -10.53 -8.43
N LYS A 212 -17.62 -9.33 -7.85
CA LYS A 212 -18.88 -8.59 -7.85
C LYS A 212 -19.42 -8.36 -9.27
N GLU A 213 -18.55 -8.08 -10.22
CA GLU A 213 -18.96 -7.81 -11.61
C GLU A 213 -19.34 -9.09 -12.37
N ASN A 214 -18.63 -10.18 -12.12
CA ASN A 214 -18.82 -11.44 -12.82
C ASN A 214 -18.92 -12.64 -11.88
N PRO A 215 -19.89 -12.69 -10.95
CA PRO A 215 -19.95 -13.72 -9.91
C PRO A 215 -20.25 -15.13 -10.47
N LYS A 216 -20.74 -15.23 -11.72
CA LYS A 216 -21.00 -16.52 -12.37
C LYS A 216 -19.75 -17.09 -13.06
N GLU A 217 -18.82 -16.24 -13.45
CA GLU A 217 -17.62 -16.62 -14.18
C GLU A 217 -16.38 -16.62 -13.30
N THR A 218 -16.40 -15.83 -12.24
CA THR A 218 -15.29 -15.74 -11.27
C THR A 218 -15.50 -16.73 -10.15
N SER A 219 -14.56 -17.66 -9.96
CA SER A 219 -14.60 -18.61 -8.84
C SER A 219 -14.46 -17.89 -7.50
N LEU A 220 -15.43 -18.09 -6.61
CA LEU A 220 -15.35 -17.57 -5.25
C LEU A 220 -14.16 -18.15 -4.47
N ASP A 221 -13.82 -19.42 -4.69
CA ASP A 221 -12.66 -20.07 -4.08
C ASP A 221 -11.34 -19.40 -4.51
N PHE A 222 -11.24 -18.97 -5.77
CA PHE A 222 -10.08 -18.31 -6.31
C PHE A 222 -9.88 -16.89 -5.76
N VAL A 223 -10.96 -16.16 -5.47
CA VAL A 223 -10.87 -14.80 -4.89
C VAL A 223 -10.75 -14.81 -3.36
N LEU A 224 -11.21 -15.87 -2.68
CA LEU A 224 -11.17 -16.00 -1.21
C LEU A 224 -9.99 -16.86 -0.70
N PHE A 225 -8.96 -17.09 -1.50
CA PHE A 225 -7.79 -17.90 -1.13
C PHE A 225 -8.19 -19.30 -0.62
N ARG A 226 -9.28 -19.87 -1.12
CA ARG A 226 -9.67 -21.26 -0.84
C ARG A 226 -8.88 -22.20 -1.75
N PRO A 227 -8.74 -23.49 -1.37
CA PRO A 227 -8.21 -24.47 -2.29
C PRO A 227 -9.03 -24.46 -3.59
N SER A 228 -8.38 -24.10 -4.69
CA SER A 228 -8.98 -23.99 -6.02
C SER A 228 -8.10 -24.69 -7.04
N GLN A 229 -8.68 -25.09 -8.18
CA GLN A 229 -7.88 -25.60 -9.28
C GLN A 229 -6.93 -24.54 -9.83
N GLY A 230 -7.29 -23.25 -9.68
CA GLY A 230 -6.52 -22.15 -10.24
C GLY A 230 -6.34 -22.28 -11.75
N PHE A 231 -5.24 -21.71 -12.24
CA PHE A 231 -4.85 -21.88 -13.64
C PHE A 231 -3.32 -21.85 -13.79
N ALA A 232 -2.81 -22.50 -14.82
CA ALA A 232 -1.42 -22.34 -15.25
C ALA A 232 -1.35 -21.25 -16.32
N ASP A 233 -0.45 -20.29 -16.16
CA ASP A 233 -0.18 -19.26 -17.16
C ASP A 233 0.41 -19.91 -18.40
N PRO A 234 -0.21 -19.75 -19.59
CA PRO A 234 0.18 -20.50 -20.79
C PRO A 234 1.59 -20.16 -21.31
N SER A 235 2.13 -18.99 -20.96
CA SER A 235 3.44 -18.55 -21.43
C SER A 235 4.57 -18.91 -20.48
N THR A 236 4.32 -18.91 -19.16
CA THR A 236 5.33 -19.15 -18.13
C THR A 236 5.19 -20.48 -17.43
N ASN A 237 4.05 -21.15 -17.56
CA ASN A 237 3.63 -22.33 -16.80
C ASN A 237 3.61 -22.12 -15.29
N LEU A 238 3.62 -20.85 -14.82
CA LEU A 238 3.40 -20.53 -13.41
C LEU A 238 1.95 -20.83 -13.04
N HIS A 239 1.76 -21.43 -11.87
CA HIS A 239 0.44 -21.77 -11.37
C HIS A 239 -0.05 -20.72 -10.40
N TYR A 240 -1.29 -20.26 -10.60
CA TYR A 240 -1.96 -19.29 -9.75
C TYR A 240 -3.19 -19.94 -9.12
N ASP A 241 -3.21 -20.04 -7.82
CA ASP A 241 -4.30 -20.57 -7.00
C ASP A 241 -5.19 -19.50 -6.38
N ASN A 242 -4.80 -18.22 -6.52
CA ASN A 242 -5.61 -17.08 -6.09
C ASN A 242 -5.44 -15.86 -6.98
N MET A 243 -6.47 -15.03 -7.02
CA MET A 243 -6.54 -13.86 -7.90
C MET A 243 -5.58 -12.74 -7.49
N LEU A 244 -5.39 -12.49 -6.20
CA LEU A 244 -4.56 -11.37 -5.74
C LEU A 244 -3.12 -11.50 -6.22
N LEU A 245 -2.52 -12.69 -6.09
CA LEU A 245 -1.16 -12.93 -6.57
C LEU A 245 -1.05 -12.86 -8.10
N ALA A 246 -2.10 -13.31 -8.82
CA ALA A 246 -2.17 -13.16 -10.27
C ALA A 246 -2.21 -11.68 -10.71
N GLN A 247 -2.97 -10.83 -10.01
CA GLN A 247 -3.02 -9.40 -10.25
C GLN A 247 -1.67 -8.71 -9.99
N VAL A 248 -0.98 -9.08 -8.91
CA VAL A 248 0.35 -8.54 -8.59
C VAL A 248 1.39 -8.95 -9.64
N ASP A 249 1.36 -10.19 -10.11
CA ASP A 249 2.29 -10.66 -11.13
C ASP A 249 2.03 -10.04 -12.50
N ALA A 250 0.78 -9.67 -12.82
CA ALA A 250 0.48 -8.88 -14.00
C ALA A 250 1.15 -7.49 -13.93
N VAL A 251 1.18 -6.85 -12.75
CA VAL A 251 1.91 -5.59 -12.54
C VAL A 251 3.42 -5.80 -12.71
N TYR A 252 3.99 -6.87 -12.15
CA TYR A 252 5.42 -7.18 -12.34
C TYR A 252 5.78 -7.39 -13.81
N ASN A 253 4.93 -8.07 -14.60
CA ASN A 253 5.15 -8.22 -16.04
C ASN A 253 5.07 -6.88 -16.78
N ALA A 254 4.10 -6.04 -16.43
CA ALA A 254 4.01 -4.70 -17.00
C ALA A 254 5.25 -3.86 -16.69
N LEU A 255 5.77 -3.89 -15.45
CA LEU A 255 7.01 -3.22 -15.06
C LEU A 255 8.24 -3.79 -15.78
N ALA A 256 8.27 -5.10 -15.99
CA ALA A 256 9.37 -5.76 -16.73
C ALA A 256 9.46 -5.26 -18.18
N SER A 257 8.33 -4.92 -18.82
CA SER A 257 8.31 -4.33 -20.16
C SER A 257 8.95 -2.92 -20.23
N LEU A 258 9.09 -2.23 -19.09
CA LEU A 258 9.76 -0.95 -18.92
C LEU A 258 11.18 -1.08 -18.30
N ASP A 259 11.77 -2.27 -18.39
CA ASP A 259 13.08 -2.55 -17.78
C ASP A 259 13.13 -2.23 -16.28
N ALA A 260 12.02 -2.48 -15.57
CA ALA A 260 11.87 -2.21 -14.15
C ALA A 260 11.53 -3.49 -13.35
N LYS A 261 12.03 -4.64 -13.81
CA LYS A 261 11.75 -5.94 -13.19
C LYS A 261 12.17 -6.04 -11.72
N GLU A 262 13.15 -5.24 -11.27
CA GLU A 262 13.65 -5.27 -9.88
C GLU A 262 12.86 -4.34 -8.94
N LEU A 263 11.92 -3.57 -9.48
CA LEU A 263 11.12 -2.65 -8.68
C LEU A 263 10.18 -3.44 -7.76
N ALA A 264 10.20 -3.10 -6.47
CA ALA A 264 9.29 -3.72 -5.51
C ALA A 264 7.85 -3.23 -5.76
N VAL A 265 6.89 -4.15 -5.76
CA VAL A 265 5.46 -3.84 -5.82
C VAL A 265 4.87 -4.08 -4.44
N HIS A 266 4.22 -3.07 -3.86
CA HIS A 266 3.45 -3.22 -2.64
C HIS A 266 1.96 -3.08 -2.94
N ILE A 267 1.16 -3.93 -2.34
CA ILE A 267 -0.30 -3.82 -2.39
C ILE A 267 -0.70 -2.70 -1.44
N SER A 268 -1.03 -1.54 -2.01
CA SER A 268 -1.39 -0.33 -1.25
C SER A 268 -2.76 -0.41 -0.62
N GLU A 269 -3.68 -1.11 -1.28
CA GLU A 269 -5.00 -1.39 -0.77
C GLU A 269 -5.50 -2.73 -1.30
N THR A 270 -6.02 -3.55 -0.40
CA THR A 270 -6.82 -4.73 -0.72
C THR A 270 -7.72 -5.07 0.46
N GLY A 271 -8.90 -5.64 0.20
CA GLY A 271 -9.85 -5.94 1.24
C GLY A 271 -11.14 -6.52 0.68
N TRP A 272 -12.07 -6.82 1.59
CA TRP A 272 -13.37 -7.36 1.25
C TRP A 272 -14.46 -6.73 2.13
N PRO A 273 -15.57 -6.21 1.56
CA PRO A 273 -16.58 -5.52 2.34
C PRO A 273 -17.50 -6.50 3.07
N SER A 274 -17.91 -6.14 4.28
CA SER A 274 -18.81 -6.94 5.13
C SER A 274 -20.29 -6.71 4.84
N LYS A 275 -20.62 -5.73 3.98
CA LYS A 275 -21.99 -5.39 3.56
C LYS A 275 -21.97 -4.67 2.24
N GLY A 276 -22.99 -4.91 1.41
CA GLY A 276 -23.17 -4.25 0.11
C GLY A 276 -24.65 -4.03 -0.19
N ASP A 277 -24.90 -3.44 -1.36
CA ASP A 277 -26.24 -3.34 -1.95
C ASP A 277 -26.66 -4.69 -2.52
N ASN A 278 -27.93 -4.83 -2.92
CA ASN A 278 -28.48 -6.10 -3.44
C ASN A 278 -27.80 -6.62 -4.71
N ASN A 279 -27.10 -5.75 -5.44
CA ASN A 279 -26.33 -6.09 -6.64
C ASN A 279 -24.83 -6.20 -6.38
N GLU A 280 -24.40 -6.22 -5.11
CA GLU A 280 -23.02 -6.38 -4.72
C GLU A 280 -22.81 -7.79 -4.14
N ASP A 281 -22.84 -8.77 -5.06
CA ASP A 281 -22.68 -10.17 -4.71
C ASP A 281 -21.36 -10.40 -3.94
N GLY A 282 -21.45 -11.19 -2.87
CA GLY A 282 -20.30 -11.53 -2.06
C GLY A 282 -19.95 -10.54 -0.94
N ALA A 283 -20.58 -9.37 -0.85
CA ALA A 283 -20.34 -8.41 0.23
C ALA A 283 -21.04 -8.87 1.53
N THR A 284 -20.42 -9.82 2.23
CA THR A 284 -20.94 -10.41 3.49
C THR A 284 -19.89 -10.44 4.58
N PRO A 285 -20.29 -10.43 5.87
CA PRO A 285 -19.36 -10.53 6.99
C PRO A 285 -18.49 -11.79 6.94
N GLU A 286 -19.05 -12.92 6.52
CA GLU A 286 -18.36 -14.21 6.43
C GLU A 286 -17.23 -14.18 5.40
N PHE A 287 -17.47 -13.61 4.22
CA PHE A 287 -16.45 -13.52 3.19
C PHE A 287 -15.41 -12.43 3.49
N ALA A 288 -15.83 -11.35 4.18
CA ALA A 288 -14.89 -10.34 4.65
C ALA A 288 -13.94 -10.90 5.72
N GLU A 289 -14.46 -11.69 6.67
CA GLU A 289 -13.66 -12.42 7.65
C GLU A 289 -12.67 -13.35 6.95
N GLU A 290 -13.18 -14.19 6.05
CA GLU A 290 -12.38 -15.18 5.36
C GLU A 290 -11.25 -14.56 4.54
N TYR A 291 -11.57 -13.55 3.71
CA TYR A 291 -10.59 -12.85 2.88
C TYR A 291 -9.50 -12.22 3.73
N ASN A 292 -9.87 -11.38 4.69
CA ASN A 292 -8.90 -10.61 5.47
C ASN A 292 -8.06 -11.51 6.40
N THR A 293 -8.65 -12.55 7.00
CA THR A 293 -7.90 -13.54 7.81
C THR A 293 -6.88 -14.30 6.96
N LYS A 294 -7.26 -14.75 5.77
CA LYS A 294 -6.35 -15.46 4.87
C LYS A 294 -5.28 -14.57 4.28
N LEU A 295 -5.60 -13.30 3.99
CA LEU A 295 -4.61 -12.31 3.58
C LEU A 295 -3.56 -12.07 4.66
N MET A 296 -3.99 -11.87 5.92
CA MET A 296 -3.06 -11.74 7.06
C MET A 296 -2.14 -12.95 7.18
N LYS A 297 -2.70 -14.16 7.04
CA LYS A 297 -1.94 -15.40 7.04
C LYS A 297 -0.94 -15.43 5.88
N LEU A 298 -1.36 -15.13 4.66
CA LEU A 298 -0.51 -15.12 3.46
C LEU A 298 0.70 -14.19 3.64
N VAL A 299 0.48 -12.98 4.16
CA VAL A 299 1.58 -12.04 4.46
C VAL A 299 2.49 -12.60 5.56
N SER A 300 1.94 -13.23 6.61
CA SER A 300 2.72 -13.81 7.70
C SER A 300 3.60 -15.00 7.28
N GLU A 301 3.27 -15.68 6.19
CA GLU A 301 4.07 -16.78 5.62
C GLU A 301 5.37 -16.29 4.97
N ARG A 302 5.53 -14.97 4.77
CA ARG A 302 6.71 -14.33 4.17
C ARG A 302 7.08 -14.90 2.81
N LYS A 303 6.08 -15.28 2.05
CA LYS A 303 6.23 -15.76 0.68
C LYS A 303 5.89 -14.64 -0.29
N GLY A 304 6.46 -14.72 -1.47
CA GLY A 304 6.13 -13.84 -2.58
C GLY A 304 5.04 -14.43 -3.48
N THR A 305 4.96 -13.86 -4.68
CA THR A 305 4.06 -14.31 -5.74
C THR A 305 4.68 -15.52 -6.50
N PRO A 306 3.91 -16.25 -7.32
CA PRO A 306 4.46 -17.29 -8.17
C PRO A 306 5.62 -16.84 -9.06
N MET A 307 5.60 -15.62 -9.58
CA MET A 307 6.67 -15.05 -10.38
C MET A 307 7.88 -14.62 -9.53
N ARG A 308 7.65 -14.27 -8.26
CA ARG A 308 8.66 -13.74 -7.34
C ARG A 308 8.59 -14.40 -5.96
N PRO A 309 8.86 -15.70 -5.88
CA PRO A 309 8.65 -16.47 -4.64
C PRO A 309 9.55 -16.00 -3.48
N GLU A 310 10.72 -15.41 -3.79
CA GLU A 310 11.67 -14.92 -2.79
C GLU A 310 11.40 -13.44 -2.36
N SER A 311 10.48 -12.74 -3.03
CA SER A 311 10.11 -11.37 -2.68
C SER A 311 8.89 -11.38 -1.77
N GLU A 312 9.10 -11.17 -0.47
CA GLU A 312 8.02 -11.19 0.53
C GLU A 312 6.87 -10.24 0.15
N LEU A 313 5.63 -10.72 0.31
CA LEU A 313 4.44 -9.94 0.01
C LEU A 313 4.25 -8.82 1.04
N ASN A 314 4.06 -7.60 0.56
CA ASN A 314 3.80 -6.41 1.36
C ASN A 314 2.40 -5.89 1.03
N ALA A 315 1.51 -5.81 2.02
CA ALA A 315 0.13 -5.45 1.78
C ALA A 315 -0.47 -4.59 2.90
N TYR A 316 -1.29 -3.62 2.50
CA TYR A 316 -2.16 -2.85 3.37
C TYR A 316 -3.60 -3.33 3.20
N ILE A 317 -4.20 -3.74 4.31
CA ILE A 317 -5.64 -4.07 4.34
C ILE A 317 -6.45 -2.78 4.26
N PHE A 318 -7.43 -2.74 3.41
CA PHE A 318 -8.44 -1.69 3.36
C PHE A 318 -9.73 -2.24 3.99
N ALA A 319 -10.18 -1.72 5.18
CA ALA A 319 -9.61 -0.62 5.91
C ALA A 319 -9.74 -0.85 7.43
N LEU A 320 -9.22 0.06 8.25
CA LEU A 320 -9.32 -0.06 9.71
C LEU A 320 -10.78 0.07 10.19
N PHE A 321 -11.50 1.10 9.71
CA PHE A 321 -12.88 1.35 10.10
C PHE A 321 -13.85 1.32 8.91
N ASN A 322 -15.11 1.03 9.19
CA ASN A 322 -16.21 1.41 8.33
C ASN A 322 -16.32 2.95 8.29
N GLU A 323 -16.59 3.51 7.10
CA GLU A 323 -16.60 4.95 6.84
C GLU A 323 -17.98 5.37 6.30
N ASP A 324 -18.86 5.86 7.14
CA ASP A 324 -20.29 6.09 6.84
C ASP A 324 -20.56 7.20 5.82
N LEU A 325 -19.63 8.15 5.64
CA LEU A 325 -19.75 9.25 4.68
C LEU A 325 -19.08 8.98 3.32
N LYS A 326 -18.49 7.78 3.13
CA LYS A 326 -17.91 7.43 1.82
C LYS A 326 -18.99 7.40 0.73
N PRO A 327 -18.76 8.11 -0.41
CA PRO A 327 -19.68 8.06 -1.54
C PRO A 327 -19.67 6.69 -2.23
N GLY A 328 -20.65 6.46 -3.10
CA GLY A 328 -20.73 5.22 -3.88
C GLY A 328 -21.65 4.17 -3.26
N PRO A 329 -21.56 2.91 -3.71
CA PRO A 329 -22.38 1.81 -3.25
C PRO A 329 -22.14 1.47 -1.77
N THR A 330 -23.03 0.68 -1.18
CA THR A 330 -22.97 0.36 0.26
C THR A 330 -21.68 -0.34 0.66
N SER A 331 -21.08 -1.13 -0.22
CA SER A 331 -19.78 -1.78 0.04
C SER A 331 -18.67 -0.80 0.41
N GLU A 332 -18.63 0.40 -0.21
CA GLU A 332 -17.59 1.41 0.04
C GLU A 332 -17.54 1.86 1.51
N ARG A 333 -18.67 1.80 2.21
CA ARG A 333 -18.78 2.17 3.63
C ARG A 333 -18.51 1.01 4.60
N ASN A 334 -18.24 -0.21 4.09
CA ASN A 334 -18.23 -1.42 4.91
C ASN A 334 -16.98 -2.31 4.72
N PHE A 335 -15.85 -1.73 4.37
CA PHE A 335 -14.56 -2.44 4.27
C PHE A 335 -13.81 -2.55 5.60
N GLY A 336 -14.28 -1.87 6.66
CA GLY A 336 -13.59 -1.82 7.93
C GLY A 336 -13.45 -3.18 8.62
N LEU A 337 -12.28 -3.42 9.21
CA LEU A 337 -12.10 -4.50 10.19
C LEU A 337 -12.89 -4.21 11.46
N PHE A 338 -13.05 -2.94 11.76
CA PHE A 338 -13.78 -2.46 12.94
C PHE A 338 -14.90 -1.50 12.54
N LYS A 339 -15.94 -1.49 13.36
CA LYS A 339 -16.96 -0.45 13.34
C LYS A 339 -16.44 0.83 14.01
N PRO A 340 -17.08 1.99 13.79
CA PRO A 340 -16.66 3.25 14.42
C PRO A 340 -16.60 3.22 15.95
N ASP A 341 -17.40 2.38 16.61
CA ASP A 341 -17.37 2.20 18.07
C ASP A 341 -16.15 1.40 18.55
N GLY A 342 -15.34 0.89 17.63
CA GLY A 342 -14.16 0.05 17.89
C GLY A 342 -14.48 -1.43 18.09
N SER A 343 -15.74 -1.84 17.94
CA SER A 343 -16.10 -3.27 17.92
C SER A 343 -15.70 -3.90 16.57
N PRO A 344 -15.33 -5.19 16.52
CA PRO A 344 -15.08 -5.87 15.26
C PRO A 344 -16.30 -5.83 14.34
N ALA A 345 -16.08 -5.61 13.03
CA ALA A 345 -17.15 -5.64 12.04
C ALA A 345 -17.66 -7.08 11.78
N TYR A 346 -16.81 -8.07 12.03
CA TYR A 346 -17.05 -9.50 11.92
C TYR A 346 -16.10 -10.26 12.87
N ALA A 347 -16.16 -11.57 12.95
CA ALA A 347 -15.31 -12.37 13.83
C ALA A 347 -13.85 -12.38 13.32
N LEU A 348 -13.03 -11.42 13.79
CA LEU A 348 -11.60 -11.39 13.47
C LEU A 348 -10.86 -12.44 14.30
N GLN A 349 -10.24 -13.41 13.64
CA GLN A 349 -9.28 -14.31 14.28
C GLN A 349 -7.94 -13.58 14.42
N LEU A 350 -7.83 -12.74 15.45
CA LEU A 350 -6.57 -12.04 15.75
C LEU A 350 -5.59 -13.08 16.27
N THR A 351 -4.50 -13.32 15.55
CA THR A 351 -3.38 -14.10 16.06
C THR A 351 -2.74 -13.31 17.19
N GLN A 352 -3.01 -13.69 18.44
CA GLN A 352 -2.36 -13.10 19.60
C GLN A 352 -0.84 -13.28 19.47
N PRO A 353 -0.01 -12.20 19.60
CA PRO A 353 1.39 -12.38 19.91
C PRO A 353 1.44 -13.11 21.24
N SER A 354 2.11 -14.24 21.29
CA SER A 354 2.25 -15.05 22.48
C SER A 354 2.73 -14.22 23.68
N GLY A 355 1.83 -13.90 24.60
CA GLY A 355 2.14 -13.34 25.92
C GLY A 355 1.54 -11.97 26.22
N LYS A 356 0.26 -11.92 26.53
CA LYS A 356 -0.37 -11.25 27.68
C LYS A 356 -1.88 -11.23 27.53
N ASP A 357 -2.53 -11.88 28.45
CA ASP A 357 -3.99 -11.94 28.60
C ASP A 357 -4.49 -10.58 29.14
N TYR A 358 -5.18 -9.80 28.30
CA TYR A 358 -5.96 -8.65 28.76
C TYR A 358 -7.43 -8.97 28.58
N GLY A 359 -8.07 -9.43 29.64
CA GLY A 359 -9.51 -9.62 29.70
C GLY A 359 -10.26 -8.32 29.39
N ILE A 360 -10.99 -8.29 28.27
CA ILE A 360 -11.90 -7.19 27.94
C ILE A 360 -13.25 -7.47 28.61
N GLY A 361 -13.47 -6.79 29.73
CA GLY A 361 -14.77 -6.72 30.38
C GLY A 361 -15.74 -5.84 29.57
N THR A 362 -16.88 -6.43 29.21
CA THR A 362 -18.04 -5.75 28.67
C THR A 362 -18.67 -4.85 29.74
N ASN A 363 -18.81 -3.55 29.48
CA ASN A 363 -19.94 -2.66 29.83
C ASN A 363 -19.53 -1.19 29.69
N LEU A 364 -20.22 -0.44 28.80
CA LEU A 364 -20.54 0.97 29.01
C LEU A 364 -21.61 1.43 28.03
N THR A 365 -22.74 1.83 28.60
CA THR A 365 -23.84 2.59 27.99
C THR A 365 -23.60 4.09 28.17
N GLY A 366 -23.99 4.92 27.19
CA GLY A 366 -24.22 6.36 27.47
C GLY A 366 -24.04 7.32 26.30
N SER A 367 -25.16 7.71 25.79
CA SER A 367 -25.69 9.01 25.31
C SER A 367 -24.83 10.04 24.57
N GLY A 368 -25.40 10.50 23.45
CA GLY A 368 -24.92 11.43 22.46
C GLY A 368 -24.94 12.91 22.79
N MET A 369 -24.38 13.66 21.87
CA MET A 369 -24.78 15.04 21.51
C MET A 369 -24.34 15.38 20.08
N ASP A 370 -25.27 16.04 19.40
CA ASP A 370 -25.31 16.43 18.02
C ASP A 370 -24.63 17.80 17.81
N LEU A 371 -23.77 17.96 16.81
CA LEU A 371 -23.40 19.26 16.24
C LEU A 371 -22.98 19.10 14.78
N GLY A 372 -23.85 19.58 13.90
CA GLY A 372 -23.66 19.53 12.46
C GLY A 372 -22.70 20.58 11.90
N PHE A 373 -21.96 20.19 10.86
CA PHE A 373 -21.34 21.08 9.90
C PHE A 373 -21.50 20.55 8.46
N PHE A 374 -21.91 21.48 7.59
CA PHE A 374 -22.16 21.24 6.15
C PHE A 374 -20.88 21.24 5.34
N PHE A 375 -20.75 20.27 4.40
CA PHE A 375 -19.81 20.32 3.29
C PHE A 375 -20.53 20.03 1.95
N PRO A 376 -20.07 20.64 0.83
CA PRO A 376 -20.77 20.56 -0.44
C PRO A 376 -20.54 19.22 -1.16
N THR A 377 -21.64 18.69 -1.68
CA THR A 377 -21.76 17.50 -2.51
C THR A 377 -21.36 17.80 -3.94
N SER A 378 -20.52 16.96 -4.56
CA SER A 378 -20.73 16.36 -5.90
C SER A 378 -19.46 15.70 -6.44
N PHE A 379 -19.41 14.38 -6.49
CA PHE A 379 -18.63 13.61 -7.47
C PHE A 379 -19.38 12.31 -7.71
N SER A 380 -19.88 12.16 -8.93
CA SER A 380 -20.36 10.88 -9.46
C SER A 380 -19.18 10.16 -10.11
N PRO A 381 -18.98 8.85 -9.90
CA PRO A 381 -17.99 8.09 -10.64
C PRO A 381 -18.45 7.89 -12.09
N PRO A 382 -17.53 7.88 -13.07
CA PRO A 382 -17.89 7.59 -14.46
C PRO A 382 -18.23 6.10 -14.63
N GLU A 383 -19.42 5.85 -15.16
CA GLU A 383 -19.81 4.57 -15.74
C GLU A 383 -18.98 4.35 -17.02
N SER A 384 -17.95 3.57 -16.98
CA SER A 384 -17.34 2.86 -18.12
C SER A 384 -15.88 2.52 -17.90
N ILE A 385 -15.54 1.59 -17.00
CA ILE A 385 -14.14 1.19 -16.84
C ILE A 385 -13.93 -0.33 -16.78
N PHE A 386 -14.88 -1.15 -17.24
CA PHE A 386 -14.71 -2.60 -17.14
C PHE A 386 -14.95 -3.33 -18.45
N ARG A 387 -13.98 -3.25 -19.36
CA ARG A 387 -13.95 -4.10 -20.57
C ARG A 387 -12.65 -4.86 -20.79
N SER A 388 -11.86 -5.15 -19.77
CA SER A 388 -10.64 -5.94 -19.96
C SER A 388 -10.22 -6.75 -18.74
N LEU A 389 -11.17 -7.40 -18.06
CA LEU A 389 -10.86 -8.34 -16.99
C LEU A 389 -11.60 -9.68 -17.20
N LEU A 390 -11.48 -10.26 -18.40
CA LEU A 390 -11.68 -11.68 -18.69
C LEU A 390 -10.43 -12.18 -19.37
#